data_0f08b9174e0fb1974b1df88f81192c00
#
_entry.id   0f08b9174e0fb1974b1df88f81192c00
#
_cell.length_a   1.000
_cell.length_b   1.000
_cell.length_c   1.000
_cell.angle_alpha   90.00
_cell.angle_beta   90.00
_cell.angle_gamma   90.00
#
_symmetry.space_group_name_H-M   'P 1'
#
loop_
_entity.id
_entity.type
_entity.pdbx_description
1 polymer ?
#
loop_
_entity_poly.entity_id
_entity_poly.type
_entity_poly.pdbx_seq_one_letter_code
_entity_poly.pdbx_strand_id
1 'polypeptide(L)'
;MERTDLNKEKTGIKLNGIYAINPFNNEKVEVWTADYVLNSYGTGAVMGVPAHDKRDFEFAQKYGLKIIEVIDGNNNSGDIYTDDGILFNSGEFSELDSEHARIKMTEKAERERFGNKKINYKIKDWVFSRQRYWGEPIPIIHCPKCGIVPLREEDLPLELPGIESYEPSGTGESPLATISDWVNVKCPVCGGNAKRETNTMPQWAGSSWYYLRYIDPHNNSELINKEKEKYWMNVDLYVGGAEHATRHLIYARFWHKFLYDLGIVSTDEPFQKLYHVGLIQAEDGRKMSKRYGNIINPDDIINEYGADSLRVYEMFIGPFSQNISWSTNGLKGARRFLDKVWNLQYKVSSDEENKDIKFILNKTIKKVTEDIEQFSFNTAISQMMIFINQVSNYNNISRESFNKFLIILFPFAPHITEEIYDSLNSTSILDTTWPKYDKNFIIDKNIKFVVYVNGKMRDVILIQNNLEQDDVLNVLKDNIKIQKYINGKEIKKIIFVKNKMINFVF
;
A
#
# COMPACT_ATOMS: atom_id res chain seq x y z
N MET A 1 -2.68 15.72 24.83
CA MET A 1 -3.21 14.40 24.48
C MET A 1 -4.63 14.14 24.97
N GLU A 2 -5.13 14.85 25.93
CA GLU A 2 -6.43 14.57 26.58
C GLU A 2 -7.69 15.14 25.88
N ARG A 3 -7.53 16.07 24.92
CA ARG A 3 -8.70 16.73 24.27
C ARG A 3 -9.32 15.96 23.11
N THR A 4 -8.68 14.90 22.64
CA THR A 4 -9.12 14.09 21.49
C THR A 4 -9.61 12.70 21.85
N ASP A 5 -9.74 12.38 23.14
CA ASP A 5 -10.28 11.09 23.59
C ASP A 5 -11.80 11.09 23.41
N LEU A 6 -12.29 10.26 22.50
CA LEU A 6 -13.72 10.12 22.20
C LEU A 6 -14.54 9.57 23.37
N ASN A 7 -13.90 8.94 24.34
CA ASN A 7 -14.56 8.31 25.50
C ASN A 7 -14.53 9.22 26.75
N LYS A 8 -13.95 10.42 26.66
CA LYS A 8 -13.92 11.37 27.78
C LYS A 8 -15.29 11.99 27.99
N GLU A 9 -15.72 12.07 29.26
CA GLU A 9 -16.91 12.81 29.66
C GLU A 9 -16.77 14.29 29.26
N LYS A 10 -17.76 14.82 28.51
CA LYS A 10 -17.75 16.21 28.03
C LYS A 10 -18.03 17.16 29.18
N THR A 11 -17.14 18.14 29.40
CA THR A 11 -17.32 19.15 30.42
C THR A 11 -17.31 20.56 29.83
N GLY A 12 -18.02 21.47 30.47
CA GLY A 12 -18.08 22.86 30.03
C GLY A 12 -18.62 23.79 31.10
N ILE A 13 -18.45 25.09 30.87
CA ILE A 13 -18.90 26.18 31.75
C ILE A 13 -19.72 27.18 30.94
N LYS A 14 -20.91 27.49 31.41
CA LYS A 14 -21.77 28.51 30.82
C LYS A 14 -21.19 29.90 31.05
N LEU A 15 -21.15 30.72 30.01
CA LEU A 15 -20.77 32.13 30.13
C LEU A 15 -22.02 32.94 30.52
N ASN A 16 -22.20 33.17 31.83
CA ASN A 16 -23.37 33.85 32.36
C ASN A 16 -23.48 35.29 31.83
N GLY A 17 -24.68 35.63 31.38
CA GLY A 17 -24.97 36.98 30.85
C GLY A 17 -24.56 37.19 29.39
N ILE A 18 -23.91 36.20 28.76
CA ILE A 18 -23.48 36.24 27.37
C ILE A 18 -24.37 35.31 26.50
N TYR A 19 -24.91 35.86 25.41
CA TYR A 19 -25.71 35.14 24.46
C TYR A 19 -25.26 35.47 23.03
N ALA A 20 -25.32 34.51 22.16
CA ALA A 20 -25.21 34.72 20.73
C ALA A 20 -26.60 34.83 20.10
N ILE A 21 -26.71 35.49 18.96
CA ILE A 21 -27.94 35.52 18.17
C ILE A 21 -27.74 34.59 16.97
N ASN A 22 -28.62 33.61 16.79
CA ASN A 22 -28.61 32.78 15.61
C ASN A 22 -29.07 33.62 14.39
N PRO A 23 -28.20 33.87 13.40
CA PRO A 23 -28.52 34.81 12.32
C PRO A 23 -29.62 34.28 11.35
N PHE A 24 -29.97 33.02 11.43
CA PHE A 24 -31.01 32.42 10.56
C PHE A 24 -32.42 32.55 11.11
N ASN A 25 -32.59 32.60 12.44
CA ASN A 25 -33.92 32.68 13.07
C ASN A 25 -34.04 33.76 14.13
N ASN A 26 -32.97 34.55 14.38
CA ASN A 26 -32.86 35.59 15.42
C ASN A 26 -33.08 35.13 16.86
N GLU A 27 -33.03 33.85 17.15
CA GLU A 27 -33.11 33.33 18.51
C GLU A 27 -31.83 33.57 19.29
N LYS A 28 -31.97 33.82 20.59
CA LYS A 28 -30.84 33.86 21.52
C LYS A 28 -30.39 32.44 21.86
N VAL A 29 -29.11 32.17 21.70
CA VAL A 29 -28.48 30.90 22.07
C VAL A 29 -27.44 31.13 23.17
N GLU A 30 -27.34 30.21 24.11
CA GLU A 30 -26.39 30.25 25.20
C GLU A 30 -24.96 30.03 24.68
N VAL A 31 -24.01 30.72 25.30
CA VAL A 31 -22.59 30.55 24.99
C VAL A 31 -21.91 29.77 26.12
N TRP A 32 -21.21 28.72 25.75
CA TRP A 32 -20.51 27.83 26.66
C TRP A 32 -19.04 27.69 26.25
N THR A 33 -18.13 27.53 27.20
CA THR A 33 -16.79 27.01 26.93
C THR A 33 -16.79 25.51 27.26
N ALA A 34 -16.29 24.68 26.35
CA ALA A 34 -16.30 23.22 26.51
C ALA A 34 -14.94 22.62 26.11
N ASP A 35 -14.56 21.54 26.80
CA ASP A 35 -13.26 20.89 26.65
C ASP A 35 -13.13 20.08 25.35
N TYR A 36 -14.24 19.71 24.73
CA TYR A 36 -14.23 18.96 23.45
C TYR A 36 -14.25 19.84 22.20
N VAL A 37 -14.45 21.16 22.35
CA VAL A 37 -14.37 22.13 21.26
C VAL A 37 -12.88 22.48 20.99
N LEU A 38 -12.41 22.13 19.78
CA LEU A 38 -11.01 22.36 19.42
C LEU A 38 -10.80 23.79 18.94
N ASN A 39 -9.83 24.48 19.51
CA ASN A 39 -9.43 25.85 19.12
C ASN A 39 -8.93 25.92 17.65
N SER A 40 -8.49 24.80 17.09
CA SER A 40 -8.03 24.70 15.70
C SER A 40 -9.14 24.45 14.69
N TYR A 41 -10.41 24.34 15.14
CA TYR A 41 -11.55 24.11 14.24
C TYR A 41 -12.26 25.44 13.98
N GLY A 42 -12.24 25.88 12.72
CA GLY A 42 -12.83 27.17 12.31
C GLY A 42 -12.18 28.37 13.00
N THR A 43 -12.95 29.13 13.73
CA THR A 43 -12.50 30.27 14.57
C THR A 43 -12.24 29.87 16.02
N GLY A 44 -12.40 28.60 16.37
CA GLY A 44 -12.41 28.11 17.75
C GLY A 44 -13.76 28.26 18.46
N ALA A 45 -14.75 28.86 17.77
CA ALA A 45 -16.15 28.91 18.21
C ALA A 45 -17.02 28.15 17.21
N VAL A 46 -17.86 27.25 17.70
CA VAL A 46 -18.76 26.41 16.88
C VAL A 46 -20.19 26.53 17.36
N MET A 47 -21.16 26.42 16.48
CA MET A 47 -22.56 26.28 16.84
C MET A 47 -22.81 24.79 17.11
N GLY A 48 -23.29 24.45 18.30
CA GLY A 48 -23.68 23.11 18.68
C GLY A 48 -24.92 22.66 17.92
N VAL A 49 -24.97 21.37 17.54
CA VAL A 49 -26.11 20.73 16.83
C VAL A 49 -26.58 19.49 17.62
N PRO A 50 -27.18 19.68 18.81
CA PRO A 50 -27.43 18.58 19.74
C PRO A 50 -28.31 17.46 19.20
N ALA A 51 -29.23 17.73 18.25
CA ALA A 51 -30.07 16.71 17.68
C ALA A 51 -29.38 15.84 16.62
N HIS A 52 -28.25 16.29 16.06
CA HIS A 52 -27.61 15.66 14.90
C HIS A 52 -26.09 15.50 15.02
N ASP A 53 -25.47 15.78 16.19
CA ASP A 53 -24.10 15.44 16.53
C ASP A 53 -24.07 14.75 17.91
N LYS A 54 -23.46 13.56 17.97
CA LYS A 54 -23.45 12.75 19.19
C LYS A 54 -22.75 13.43 20.37
N ARG A 55 -21.69 14.18 20.14
CA ARG A 55 -20.93 14.89 21.20
C ARG A 55 -21.74 16.03 21.75
N ASP A 56 -22.40 16.79 20.87
CA ASP A 56 -23.27 17.90 21.25
C ASP A 56 -24.52 17.41 21.96
N PHE A 57 -25.04 16.23 21.57
CA PHE A 57 -26.17 15.57 22.23
C PHE A 57 -25.83 15.16 23.67
N GLU A 58 -24.70 14.47 23.88
CA GLU A 58 -24.22 14.07 25.21
C GLU A 58 -24.02 15.30 26.12
N PHE A 59 -23.46 16.38 25.57
CA PHE A 59 -23.28 17.65 26.28
C PHE A 59 -24.63 18.30 26.63
N ALA A 60 -25.55 18.37 25.68
CA ALA A 60 -26.85 18.97 25.87
C ALA A 60 -27.70 18.20 26.92
N GLN A 61 -27.67 16.89 26.88
CA GLN A 61 -28.32 16.07 27.91
C GLN A 61 -27.75 16.34 29.31
N LYS A 62 -26.41 16.38 29.43
CA LYS A 62 -25.75 16.60 30.72
C LYS A 62 -26.10 17.96 31.36
N TYR A 63 -26.20 19.00 30.53
CA TYR A 63 -26.42 20.35 31.01
C TYR A 63 -27.87 20.85 30.84
N GLY A 64 -28.78 19.98 30.41
CA GLY A 64 -30.21 20.31 30.28
C GLY A 64 -30.48 21.33 29.16
N LEU A 65 -29.70 21.35 28.09
CA LEU A 65 -29.88 22.26 26.98
C LEU A 65 -31.01 21.80 26.06
N LYS A 66 -31.64 22.75 25.35
CA LYS A 66 -32.73 22.47 24.40
C LYS A 66 -32.18 21.67 23.19
N ILE A 67 -32.81 20.56 22.89
CA ILE A 67 -32.52 19.73 21.70
C ILE A 67 -33.68 19.91 20.73
N ILE A 68 -33.41 20.33 19.50
CA ILE A 68 -34.40 20.57 18.45
C ILE A 68 -34.01 19.74 17.24
N GLU A 69 -34.85 18.80 16.85
CA GLU A 69 -34.68 18.04 15.61
C GLU A 69 -35.02 18.92 14.41
N VAL A 70 -34.13 18.89 13.41
CA VAL A 70 -34.25 19.70 12.19
C VAL A 70 -34.00 18.89 10.91
N ILE A 71 -33.62 17.61 11.01
CA ILE A 71 -33.42 16.71 9.88
C ILE A 71 -34.29 15.46 10.12
N ASP A 72 -35.17 15.15 9.15
CA ASP A 72 -35.93 13.91 9.12
C ASP A 72 -35.16 12.83 8.37
N GLY A 73 -34.82 11.75 9.06
CA GLY A 73 -34.08 10.61 8.54
C GLY A 73 -34.78 9.27 8.65
N ASN A 74 -36.09 9.25 8.96
CA ASN A 74 -36.85 8.00 9.17
C ASN A 74 -36.21 7.06 10.22
N ASN A 75 -35.70 7.61 11.31
CA ASN A 75 -34.99 6.82 12.32
C ASN A 75 -35.96 6.14 13.29
N ASN A 76 -36.14 4.82 13.13
CA ASN A 76 -36.98 3.99 14.03
C ASN A 76 -36.22 3.47 15.27
N SER A 77 -34.93 3.84 15.47
CA SER A 77 -34.08 3.21 16.50
C SER A 77 -34.02 3.93 17.84
N GLY A 78 -34.59 5.14 17.97
CA GLY A 78 -34.53 5.94 19.19
C GLY A 78 -33.16 6.59 19.48
N ASP A 79 -32.17 6.42 18.62
CA ASP A 79 -30.88 7.12 18.64
C ASP A 79 -30.97 8.43 17.86
N ILE A 80 -30.00 9.34 18.08
CA ILE A 80 -29.90 10.58 17.31
C ILE A 80 -29.60 10.27 15.84
N TYR A 81 -30.22 11.01 14.94
CA TYR A 81 -29.97 10.91 13.51
C TYR A 81 -28.84 11.85 13.10
N THR A 82 -27.73 11.30 12.58
CA THR A 82 -26.51 12.05 12.27
C THR A 82 -26.20 12.16 10.77
N ASP A 83 -26.98 11.50 9.93
CA ASP A 83 -26.80 11.48 8.49
C ASP A 83 -27.58 12.60 7.78
N ASP A 84 -27.44 12.73 6.47
CA ASP A 84 -28.19 13.66 5.63
C ASP A 84 -29.66 13.21 5.48
N GLY A 85 -30.59 14.16 5.46
CA GLY A 85 -32.03 13.92 5.32
C GLY A 85 -32.76 15.17 4.86
N ILE A 86 -34.07 15.20 5.03
CA ILE A 86 -34.90 16.35 4.67
C ILE A 86 -35.05 17.29 5.87
N LEU A 87 -34.83 18.57 5.68
CA LEU A 87 -34.97 19.57 6.74
C LEU A 87 -36.43 19.82 7.10
N PHE A 88 -36.70 19.93 8.38
CA PHE A 88 -37.97 20.45 8.95
C PHE A 88 -37.66 21.35 10.15
N ASN A 89 -38.60 22.10 10.67
CA ASN A 89 -38.40 23.12 11.71
C ASN A 89 -37.27 24.15 11.38
N SER A 90 -37.01 24.36 10.08
CA SER A 90 -35.86 25.14 9.59
C SER A 90 -36.28 26.38 8.79
N GLY A 91 -37.50 26.90 9.04
CA GLY A 91 -38.03 28.10 8.36
C GLY A 91 -38.05 27.95 6.84
N GLU A 92 -37.47 28.91 6.13
CA GLU A 92 -37.39 28.88 4.65
C GLU A 92 -36.53 27.74 4.07
N PHE A 93 -35.75 27.03 4.90
CA PHE A 93 -34.94 25.89 4.48
C PHE A 93 -35.62 24.53 4.75
N SER A 94 -36.84 24.54 5.32
CA SER A 94 -37.64 23.32 5.47
C SER A 94 -37.95 22.69 4.13
N GLU A 95 -38.13 21.37 4.07
CA GLU A 95 -38.39 20.57 2.87
C GLU A 95 -37.23 20.45 1.88
N LEU A 96 -36.10 21.11 2.15
CA LEU A 96 -34.88 20.90 1.38
C LEU A 96 -34.12 19.67 1.94
N ASP A 97 -33.42 18.94 1.06
CA ASP A 97 -32.39 18.00 1.52
C ASP A 97 -31.18 18.74 2.10
N SER A 98 -30.44 18.05 2.95
CA SER A 98 -29.33 18.63 3.71
C SER A 98 -28.26 19.29 2.83
N GLU A 99 -27.98 18.75 1.64
CA GLU A 99 -26.96 19.29 0.75
C GLU A 99 -27.40 20.63 0.14
N HIS A 100 -28.61 20.69 -0.43
CA HIS A 100 -29.16 21.92 -0.96
C HIS A 100 -29.41 22.98 0.12
N ALA A 101 -29.80 22.57 1.32
CA ALA A 101 -29.96 23.47 2.44
C ALA A 101 -28.64 24.13 2.83
N ARG A 102 -27.53 23.38 2.95
CA ARG A 102 -26.20 23.93 3.24
C ARG A 102 -25.75 24.95 2.19
N ILE A 103 -26.02 24.70 0.92
CA ILE A 103 -25.71 25.65 -0.18
C ILE A 103 -26.48 26.93 0.01
N LYS A 104 -27.82 26.85 0.10
CA LYS A 104 -28.70 28.02 0.22
C LYS A 104 -28.47 28.84 1.50
N MET A 105 -28.20 28.17 2.62
CA MET A 105 -27.83 28.85 3.88
C MET A 105 -26.52 29.63 3.72
N THR A 106 -25.53 29.02 3.06
CA THR A 106 -24.25 29.68 2.78
C THR A 106 -24.46 30.92 1.87
N GLU A 107 -25.21 30.78 0.78
CA GLU A 107 -25.52 31.88 -0.11
C GLU A 107 -26.28 33.04 0.59
N LYS A 108 -27.22 32.68 1.50
CA LYS A 108 -27.90 33.69 2.33
C LYS A 108 -26.91 34.39 3.26
N ALA A 109 -26.01 33.65 3.92
CA ALA A 109 -25.03 34.24 4.81
C ALA A 109 -24.11 35.25 4.10
N GLU A 110 -23.68 34.92 2.89
CA GLU A 110 -22.85 35.80 2.06
C GLU A 110 -23.61 37.01 1.58
N ARG A 111 -24.84 36.84 1.05
CA ARG A 111 -25.71 37.90 0.56
C ARG A 111 -26.06 38.91 1.67
N GLU A 112 -26.37 38.41 2.86
CA GLU A 112 -26.76 39.26 4.00
C GLU A 112 -25.52 39.68 4.85
N ARG A 113 -24.30 39.28 4.46
CA ARG A 113 -23.03 39.72 5.01
C ARG A 113 -22.81 39.36 6.47
N PHE A 114 -23.39 38.27 6.98
CA PHE A 114 -23.10 37.78 8.32
C PHE A 114 -22.18 36.53 8.33
N GLY A 115 -21.81 36.00 7.17
CA GLY A 115 -20.90 34.86 7.02
C GLY A 115 -20.31 34.75 5.63
N ASN A 116 -19.31 33.92 5.48
CA ASN A 116 -18.67 33.60 4.21
C ASN A 116 -18.39 32.12 4.11
N LYS A 117 -18.46 31.55 2.91
CA LYS A 117 -18.01 30.19 2.62
C LYS A 117 -16.52 30.06 2.94
N LYS A 118 -16.17 29.04 3.69
CA LYS A 118 -14.77 28.70 3.99
C LYS A 118 -14.53 27.23 3.70
N ILE A 119 -13.48 26.93 2.95
CA ILE A 119 -13.04 25.58 2.68
C ILE A 119 -12.01 25.18 3.75
N ASN A 120 -12.30 24.11 4.48
CA ASN A 120 -11.37 23.50 5.43
C ASN A 120 -10.96 22.14 4.91
N TYR A 121 -9.66 21.89 4.83
CA TYR A 121 -9.14 20.60 4.40
C TYR A 121 -9.05 19.64 5.60
N LYS A 122 -9.36 18.36 5.36
CA LYS A 122 -9.20 17.29 6.38
C LYS A 122 -7.73 17.02 6.70
N ILE A 123 -6.85 17.22 5.72
CA ILE A 123 -5.39 17.11 5.91
C ILE A 123 -4.93 18.32 6.71
N LYS A 124 -4.26 18.06 7.83
CA LYS A 124 -3.58 19.10 8.61
C LYS A 124 -2.28 19.49 7.92
N ASP A 125 -1.87 20.75 8.14
CA ASP A 125 -0.59 21.23 7.65
C ASP A 125 0.55 20.31 8.11
N TRP A 126 1.44 20.02 7.19
CA TRP A 126 2.63 19.25 7.51
C TRP A 126 3.63 20.12 8.27
N VAL A 127 3.97 19.70 9.50
CA VAL A 127 5.05 20.33 10.25
C VAL A 127 6.37 19.91 9.61
N PHE A 128 6.93 20.77 8.78
CA PHE A 128 8.08 20.48 7.93
C PHE A 128 9.41 20.65 8.67
N SER A 129 9.49 21.54 9.63
CA SER A 129 10.73 21.84 10.38
C SER A 129 11.00 20.85 11.52
N ARG A 130 12.28 20.55 11.75
CA ARG A 130 12.78 19.71 12.84
C ARG A 130 13.92 20.38 13.57
N GLN A 131 13.91 20.31 14.89
CA GLN A 131 14.97 20.78 15.78
C GLN A 131 16.06 19.70 15.88
N ARG A 132 16.71 19.42 14.74
CA ARG A 132 17.75 18.40 14.60
C ARG A 132 18.86 18.92 13.72
N TYR A 133 20.10 18.41 13.95
CA TYR A 133 21.21 18.68 13.06
C TYR A 133 21.03 17.94 11.71
N TRP A 134 20.77 16.63 11.75
CA TRP A 134 20.65 15.82 10.56
C TRP A 134 19.32 16.07 9.82
N GLY A 135 19.44 16.63 8.65
CA GLY A 135 18.37 16.98 7.72
C GLY A 135 18.86 18.02 6.73
N GLU A 136 18.10 18.25 5.67
CA GLU A 136 18.43 19.30 4.71
C GLU A 136 18.19 20.67 5.39
N PRO A 137 19.17 21.59 5.37
CA PRO A 137 18.99 22.92 5.95
C PRO A 137 17.97 23.72 5.14
N ILE A 138 17.15 24.51 5.84
CA ILE A 138 16.12 25.33 5.20
C ILE A 138 16.78 26.64 4.73
N PRO A 139 16.78 26.96 3.42
CA PRO A 139 17.51 28.10 2.85
C PRO A 139 16.80 29.44 3.07
N ILE A 140 16.53 29.77 4.36
CA ILE A 140 15.80 30.96 4.79
C ILE A 140 16.59 31.75 5.83
N ILE A 141 16.47 33.06 5.76
CA ILE A 141 17.06 34.03 6.71
C ILE A 141 15.92 34.81 7.36
N HIS A 142 15.99 34.97 8.67
CA HIS A 142 15.11 35.81 9.47
C HIS A 142 15.75 37.19 9.69
N CYS A 143 15.23 38.19 8.97
CA CYS A 143 15.70 39.57 9.07
C CYS A 143 14.71 40.41 9.88
N PRO A 144 15.18 41.17 10.93
CA PRO A 144 14.30 42.03 11.71
C PRO A 144 13.58 43.11 10.89
N LYS A 145 14.18 43.55 9.77
CA LYS A 145 13.60 44.58 8.89
C LYS A 145 12.78 44.00 7.73
N CYS A 146 13.27 42.91 7.10
CA CYS A 146 12.69 42.38 5.86
C CYS A 146 11.78 41.17 6.12
N GLY A 147 11.74 40.64 7.35
CA GLY A 147 11.00 39.42 7.66
C GLY A 147 11.73 38.16 7.19
N ILE A 148 10.98 37.22 6.61
CA ILE A 148 11.50 35.95 6.06
C ILE A 148 12.05 36.20 4.65
N VAL A 149 13.34 35.91 4.46
CA VAL A 149 14.05 36.17 3.21
C VAL A 149 14.70 34.85 2.74
N PRO A 150 14.48 34.41 1.49
CA PRO A 150 15.17 33.25 0.95
C PRO A 150 16.66 33.56 0.70
N LEU A 151 17.52 32.56 0.75
CA LEU A 151 18.91 32.68 0.26
C LEU A 151 18.89 32.97 -1.24
N ARG A 152 19.95 33.61 -1.73
CA ARG A 152 20.16 33.78 -3.17
C ARG A 152 20.58 32.45 -3.79
N GLU A 153 20.30 32.26 -5.07
CA GLU A 153 20.69 31.02 -5.79
C GLU A 153 22.20 30.77 -5.76
N GLU A 154 22.99 31.83 -5.81
CA GLU A 154 24.47 31.78 -5.76
C GLU A 154 25.01 31.32 -4.38
N ASP A 155 24.19 31.39 -3.32
CA ASP A 155 24.53 30.93 -1.98
C ASP A 155 24.10 29.48 -1.72
N LEU A 156 23.60 28.78 -2.76
CA LEU A 156 23.23 27.36 -2.72
C LEU A 156 24.32 26.46 -3.32
N PRO A 157 24.49 25.23 -2.82
CA PRO A 157 23.75 24.58 -1.74
C PRO A 157 24.12 25.16 -0.37
N LEU A 158 23.11 25.28 0.50
CA LEU A 158 23.36 25.60 1.92
C LEU A 158 23.88 24.35 2.63
N GLU A 159 25.13 24.37 3.05
CA GLU A 159 25.76 23.25 3.74
C GLU A 159 25.60 23.35 5.25
N LEU A 160 25.48 22.17 5.91
CA LEU A 160 25.53 22.09 7.35
C LEU A 160 26.95 22.32 7.85
N PRO A 161 27.16 23.11 8.92
CA PRO A 161 28.47 23.34 9.50
C PRO A 161 28.98 22.08 10.21
N GLY A 162 30.29 21.81 10.19
CA GLY A 162 30.88 20.76 11.01
C GLY A 162 30.66 21.04 12.49
N ILE A 163 30.20 20.06 13.25
CA ILE A 163 30.02 20.16 14.71
C ILE A 163 30.58 18.93 15.42
N GLU A 164 31.10 19.14 16.63
CA GLU A 164 31.67 18.07 17.43
C GLU A 164 30.62 17.25 18.17
N SER A 165 29.46 17.85 18.48
CA SER A 165 28.36 17.21 19.19
C SER A 165 27.00 17.52 18.57
N TYR A 166 26.12 16.49 18.51
CA TYR A 166 24.74 16.58 18.02
C TYR A 166 23.71 16.57 19.16
N GLU A 167 24.16 16.80 20.39
CA GLU A 167 23.28 16.78 21.54
C GLU A 167 22.25 17.91 21.50
N PRO A 168 21.03 17.68 22.00
CA PRO A 168 20.01 18.70 22.09
C PRO A 168 20.52 19.89 22.93
N SER A 169 20.17 21.10 22.51
CA SER A 169 20.55 22.35 23.18
C SER A 169 20.04 22.52 24.64
N GLY A 170 19.10 21.64 25.06
CA GLY A 170 18.39 21.78 26.34
C GLY A 170 17.33 22.89 26.39
N THR A 171 17.27 23.74 25.36
CA THR A 171 16.31 24.87 25.25
C THR A 171 15.11 24.52 24.34
N GLY A 172 15.13 23.35 23.71
CA GLY A 172 14.14 22.96 22.69
C GLY A 172 14.48 23.47 21.27
N GLU A 173 15.54 24.23 21.12
CA GLU A 173 16.05 24.69 19.82
C GLU A 173 16.95 23.63 19.17
N SER A 174 17.16 23.78 17.85
CA SER A 174 18.09 22.93 17.10
C SER A 174 19.53 23.07 17.62
N PRO A 175 20.35 22.00 17.57
CA PRO A 175 21.79 22.11 17.82
C PRO A 175 22.47 23.17 16.96
N LEU A 176 21.99 23.42 15.74
CA LEU A 176 22.49 24.51 14.87
C LEU A 176 22.36 25.89 15.46
N ALA A 177 21.38 26.14 16.35
CA ALA A 177 21.16 27.44 16.99
C ALA A 177 22.33 27.85 17.89
N THR A 178 23.15 26.89 18.33
CA THR A 178 24.33 27.17 19.19
C THR A 178 25.56 27.63 18.39
N ILE A 179 25.54 27.52 17.06
CA ILE A 179 26.71 27.81 16.19
C ILE A 179 26.61 29.25 15.69
N SER A 180 27.11 30.20 16.50
CA SER A 180 26.98 31.62 16.25
C SER A 180 27.47 32.07 14.85
N ASP A 181 28.60 31.54 14.39
CA ASP A 181 29.20 31.93 13.10
C ASP A 181 28.38 31.46 11.90
N TRP A 182 27.66 30.33 12.04
CA TRP A 182 26.79 29.85 11.00
C TRP A 182 25.40 30.53 11.05
N VAL A 183 24.89 30.81 12.24
CA VAL A 183 23.56 31.42 12.44
C VAL A 183 23.54 32.89 12.05
N ASN A 184 24.54 33.68 12.47
CA ASN A 184 24.52 35.13 12.29
C ASN A 184 25.04 35.49 10.90
N VAL A 185 24.19 36.12 10.09
CA VAL A 185 24.48 36.48 8.70
C VAL A 185 24.01 37.87 8.36
N LYS A 186 24.39 38.36 7.19
CA LYS A 186 23.82 39.59 6.63
C LYS A 186 22.60 39.24 5.77
N CYS A 187 21.55 40.06 5.90
CA CYS A 187 20.38 39.96 5.07
C CYS A 187 20.73 40.27 3.61
N PRO A 188 20.43 39.37 2.63
CA PRO A 188 20.77 39.61 1.22
C PRO A 188 19.97 40.76 0.59
N VAL A 189 18.86 41.19 1.20
CA VAL A 189 18.02 42.29 0.70
C VAL A 189 18.46 43.63 1.26
N CYS A 190 18.70 43.78 2.56
CA CYS A 190 18.97 45.10 3.18
C CYS A 190 20.37 45.23 3.79
N GLY A 191 21.21 44.19 3.75
CA GLY A 191 22.56 44.20 4.34
C GLY A 191 22.62 44.25 5.87
N GLY A 192 21.47 44.31 6.55
CA GLY A 192 21.38 44.36 8.02
C GLY A 192 21.70 43.02 8.67
N ASN A 193 21.88 43.01 9.99
CA ASN A 193 22.09 41.78 10.75
C ASN A 193 20.82 40.93 10.72
N ALA A 194 21.00 39.63 10.48
CA ALA A 194 19.94 38.65 10.37
C ALA A 194 20.41 37.30 10.88
N LYS A 195 19.50 36.31 10.96
CA LYS A 195 19.81 34.97 11.44
C LYS A 195 19.32 33.94 10.41
N ARG A 196 20.12 32.92 10.17
CA ARG A 196 19.67 31.74 9.41
C ARG A 196 18.59 30.96 10.17
N GLU A 197 17.71 30.30 9.42
CA GLU A 197 16.84 29.25 9.99
C GLU A 197 17.70 28.12 10.53
N THR A 198 17.46 27.72 11.78
CA THR A 198 18.24 26.70 12.47
C THR A 198 17.56 25.32 12.48
N ASN A 199 16.30 25.26 12.08
CA ASN A 199 15.61 23.99 11.86
C ASN A 199 16.07 23.35 10.55
N THR A 200 15.99 22.02 10.48
CA THR A 200 16.24 21.27 9.26
C THR A 200 14.94 20.65 8.73
N MET A 201 14.93 20.30 7.46
CA MET A 201 13.84 19.53 6.86
C MET A 201 13.96 18.05 7.27
N PRO A 202 12.84 17.32 7.48
CA PRO A 202 12.91 15.89 7.77
C PRO A 202 13.39 15.11 6.54
N GLN A 203 13.85 13.87 6.74
CA GLN A 203 14.24 12.97 5.65
C GLN A 203 13.15 12.79 4.57
N TRP A 204 11.89 13.08 4.88
CA TRP A 204 10.79 13.07 3.92
C TRP A 204 10.91 14.14 2.84
N ALA A 205 11.68 15.20 3.05
CA ALA A 205 11.92 16.22 2.05
C ALA A 205 12.73 15.67 0.89
N GLY A 206 13.92 15.11 1.15
CA GLY A 206 14.75 14.48 0.14
C GLY A 206 14.10 13.26 -0.50
N SER A 207 13.46 12.40 0.30
CA SER A 207 12.78 11.21 -0.22
C SER A 207 11.53 11.53 -1.05
N SER A 208 11.00 12.77 -0.99
CA SER A 208 9.82 13.18 -1.76
C SER A 208 10.08 13.31 -3.26
N TRP A 209 11.32 13.46 -3.69
CA TRP A 209 11.68 13.67 -5.08
C TRP A 209 12.88 12.84 -5.56
N TYR A 210 13.38 11.90 -4.75
CA TYR A 210 14.59 11.10 -5.04
C TYR A 210 14.50 10.37 -6.38
N TYR A 211 13.30 9.88 -6.75
CA TYR A 211 13.07 9.16 -8.01
C TYR A 211 13.35 10.03 -9.24
N LEU A 212 13.14 11.35 -9.16
CA LEU A 212 13.53 12.29 -10.19
C LEU A 212 15.07 12.46 -10.23
N ARG A 213 15.69 12.61 -9.05
CA ARG A 213 17.15 12.77 -8.99
C ARG A 213 17.91 11.53 -9.46
N TYR A 214 17.36 10.33 -9.28
CA TYR A 214 17.95 9.10 -9.80
C TYR A 214 18.06 9.06 -11.33
N ILE A 215 17.18 9.76 -12.03
CA ILE A 215 17.21 9.85 -13.49
C ILE A 215 18.44 10.65 -13.97
N ASP A 216 18.82 11.68 -13.22
CA ASP A 216 19.91 12.59 -13.62
C ASP A 216 20.76 13.02 -12.41
N PRO A 217 21.49 12.07 -11.77
CA PRO A 217 22.13 12.29 -10.46
C PRO A 217 23.31 13.27 -10.49
N HIS A 218 23.92 13.47 -11.65
CA HIS A 218 25.12 14.32 -11.82
C HIS A 218 24.82 15.70 -12.43
N ASN A 219 23.55 16.05 -12.59
CA ASN A 219 23.17 17.36 -13.12
C ASN A 219 23.32 18.43 -12.03
N ASN A 220 24.22 19.37 -12.24
CA ASN A 220 24.50 20.47 -11.31
C ASN A 220 23.86 21.80 -11.76
N SER A 221 23.22 21.84 -12.93
CA SER A 221 22.65 23.06 -13.51
C SER A 221 21.14 23.18 -13.33
N GLU A 222 20.44 22.04 -13.24
CA GLU A 222 18.99 22.01 -13.08
C GLU A 222 18.56 20.78 -12.24
N LEU A 223 17.33 20.79 -11.75
CA LEU A 223 16.78 19.71 -10.92
C LEU A 223 16.83 18.38 -11.68
N ILE A 224 16.48 18.40 -12.96
CA ILE A 224 16.46 17.23 -13.84
C ILE A 224 16.44 17.70 -15.32
N ASN A 225 17.15 17.02 -16.18
CA ASN A 225 17.09 17.25 -17.62
C ASN A 225 15.71 16.81 -18.18
N LYS A 226 15.05 17.70 -18.91
CA LYS A 226 13.68 17.50 -19.44
C LYS A 226 13.53 16.31 -20.37
N GLU A 227 14.53 16.03 -21.21
CA GLU A 227 14.45 14.90 -22.15
C GLU A 227 14.59 13.56 -21.41
N LYS A 228 15.49 13.50 -20.42
CA LYS A 228 15.62 12.32 -19.55
C LYS A 228 14.35 12.10 -18.73
N GLU A 229 13.79 13.17 -18.18
CA GLU A 229 12.54 13.12 -17.40
C GLU A 229 11.39 12.56 -18.24
N LYS A 230 11.14 13.09 -19.43
CA LYS A 230 10.10 12.60 -20.35
C LYS A 230 10.28 11.13 -20.75
N TYR A 231 11.53 10.66 -20.85
CA TYR A 231 11.81 9.28 -21.21
C TYR A 231 11.49 8.30 -20.04
N TRP A 232 11.83 8.69 -18.81
CA TRP A 232 11.74 7.79 -17.65
C TRP A 232 10.45 7.95 -16.83
N MET A 233 9.82 9.12 -16.86
CA MET A 233 8.61 9.38 -16.08
C MET A 233 7.34 9.05 -16.88
N ASN A 234 6.26 8.70 -16.18
CA ASN A 234 6.19 8.46 -14.74
C ASN A 234 6.64 7.04 -14.41
N VAL A 235 6.96 6.78 -13.13
CA VAL A 235 7.42 5.46 -12.67
C VAL A 235 6.33 4.40 -12.91
N ASP A 236 6.67 3.32 -13.61
CA ASP A 236 5.70 2.30 -14.03
C ASP A 236 5.09 1.54 -12.86
N LEU A 237 5.91 1.17 -11.88
CA LEU A 237 5.50 0.39 -10.71
C LEU A 237 6.24 0.84 -9.46
N TYR A 238 5.49 1.19 -8.43
CA TYR A 238 6.01 1.57 -7.13
C TYR A 238 5.59 0.57 -6.06
N VAL A 239 6.56 -0.02 -5.37
CA VAL A 239 6.33 -1.11 -4.41
C VAL A 239 6.73 -0.65 -3.02
N GLY A 240 5.83 -0.81 -2.05
CA GLY A 240 6.12 -0.41 -0.67
C GLY A 240 5.02 -0.71 0.32
N GLY A 241 5.31 -0.48 1.61
CA GLY A 241 4.37 -0.72 2.69
C GLY A 241 3.19 0.25 2.71
N ALA A 242 2.04 -0.22 3.18
CA ALA A 242 0.82 0.59 3.25
C ALA A 242 0.95 1.80 4.20
N GLU A 243 1.86 1.75 5.18
CA GLU A 243 2.14 2.87 6.11
C GLU A 243 2.65 4.13 5.41
N HIS A 244 3.22 3.99 4.22
CA HIS A 244 3.68 5.13 3.41
C HIS A 244 2.56 5.89 2.73
N ALA A 245 1.32 5.36 2.69
CA ALA A 245 0.16 6.06 2.17
C ALA A 245 -0.11 7.39 2.90
N THR A 246 0.22 7.47 4.19
CA THR A 246 0.08 8.68 5.02
C THR A 246 1.41 9.40 5.30
N ARG A 247 2.49 9.03 4.63
CA ARG A 247 3.84 9.57 4.83
C ARG A 247 4.49 9.87 3.48
N HIS A 248 5.48 9.06 3.09
CA HIS A 248 6.26 9.27 1.88
C HIS A 248 5.41 9.48 0.62
N LEU A 249 4.36 8.69 0.40
CA LEU A 249 3.54 8.79 -0.82
C LEU A 249 2.76 10.09 -0.91
N ILE A 250 2.22 10.61 0.21
CA ILE A 250 1.57 11.93 0.22
C ILE A 250 2.57 13.02 -0.15
N TYR A 251 3.77 12.98 0.46
CA TYR A 251 4.76 14.02 0.24
C TYR A 251 5.34 13.97 -1.17
N ALA A 252 5.67 12.77 -1.68
CA ALA A 252 6.15 12.58 -3.05
C ALA A 252 5.11 13.09 -4.06
N ARG A 253 3.83 12.74 -3.89
CA ARG A 253 2.76 13.19 -4.77
C ARG A 253 2.54 14.70 -4.68
N PHE A 254 2.59 15.30 -3.49
CA PHE A 254 2.47 16.74 -3.30
C PHE A 254 3.59 17.50 -4.01
N TRP A 255 4.86 17.10 -3.79
CA TRP A 255 6.02 17.68 -4.46
C TRP A 255 5.94 17.52 -5.98
N HIS A 256 5.56 16.36 -6.45
CA HIS A 256 5.46 16.11 -7.89
C HIS A 256 4.41 17.02 -8.56
N LYS A 257 3.23 17.15 -7.93
CA LYS A 257 2.19 18.07 -8.44
C LYS A 257 2.64 19.53 -8.43
N PHE A 258 3.35 19.96 -7.40
CA PHE A 258 3.95 21.29 -7.35
C PHE A 258 4.98 21.50 -8.47
N LEU A 259 5.84 20.52 -8.71
CA LEU A 259 6.81 20.59 -9.83
C LEU A 259 6.11 20.55 -11.19
N TYR A 260 5.00 19.85 -11.31
CA TYR A 260 4.16 19.85 -12.52
C TYR A 260 3.53 21.22 -12.76
N ASP A 261 2.99 21.87 -11.74
CA ASP A 261 2.43 23.23 -11.84
C ASP A 261 3.50 24.26 -12.27
N LEU A 262 4.77 24.04 -11.92
CA LEU A 262 5.91 24.84 -12.37
C LEU A 262 6.43 24.46 -13.76
N GLY A 263 5.89 23.42 -14.42
CA GLY A 263 6.35 22.91 -15.71
C GLY A 263 7.72 22.25 -15.70
N ILE A 264 8.18 21.78 -14.53
CA ILE A 264 9.48 21.11 -14.34
C ILE A 264 9.37 19.62 -14.73
N VAL A 265 8.24 18.97 -14.40
CA VAL A 265 7.98 17.57 -14.77
C VAL A 265 6.84 17.49 -15.77
N SER A 266 6.81 16.42 -16.57
CA SER A 266 5.89 16.25 -17.71
C SER A 266 4.55 15.59 -17.33
N THR A 267 4.46 14.93 -16.16
CA THR A 267 3.27 14.21 -15.69
C THR A 267 2.75 14.79 -14.38
N ASP A 268 1.44 14.74 -14.16
CA ASP A 268 0.81 15.23 -12.92
C ASP A 268 0.82 14.19 -11.78
N GLU A 269 1.12 12.93 -12.08
CA GLU A 269 1.26 11.86 -11.10
C GLU A 269 2.64 11.20 -11.21
N PRO A 270 3.32 10.94 -10.07
CA PRO A 270 4.67 10.37 -10.07
C PRO A 270 4.70 8.88 -10.40
N PHE A 271 3.66 8.13 -10.05
CA PHE A 271 3.61 6.68 -10.11
C PHE A 271 2.38 6.20 -10.87
N GLN A 272 2.56 5.32 -11.88
CA GLN A 272 1.45 4.75 -12.64
C GLN A 272 0.70 3.69 -11.85
N LYS A 273 1.42 2.83 -11.16
CA LYS A 273 0.87 1.72 -10.40
C LYS A 273 1.57 1.60 -9.05
N LEU A 274 0.76 1.45 -7.99
CA LEU A 274 1.22 1.20 -6.64
C LEU A 274 0.87 -0.23 -6.24
N TYR A 275 1.85 -0.95 -5.68
CA TYR A 275 1.64 -2.27 -5.10
C TYR A 275 2.01 -2.24 -3.62
N HIS A 276 1.02 -2.47 -2.76
CA HIS A 276 1.24 -2.54 -1.31
C HIS A 276 1.77 -3.92 -0.90
N VAL A 277 2.81 -3.90 -0.08
CA VAL A 277 3.35 -5.12 0.54
C VAL A 277 2.84 -5.27 1.96
N GLY A 278 2.63 -6.54 2.37
CA GLY A 278 2.30 -6.88 3.75
C GLY A 278 3.50 -6.77 4.69
N LEU A 279 3.24 -6.80 5.99
CA LEU A 279 4.26 -6.85 7.02
C LEU A 279 4.54 -8.29 7.43
N ILE A 280 5.81 -8.65 7.58
CA ILE A 280 6.21 -9.86 8.29
C ILE A 280 6.17 -9.55 9.79
N GLN A 281 5.26 -10.23 10.47
CA GLN A 281 5.07 -10.14 11.92
C GLN A 281 5.97 -11.15 12.63
N ALA A 282 6.20 -11.00 13.93
CA ALA A 282 6.85 -12.00 14.72
C ALA A 282 6.01 -13.30 14.81
N GLU A 283 6.58 -14.40 15.31
CA GLU A 283 5.87 -15.69 15.46
C GLU A 283 4.61 -15.58 16.32
N ASP A 284 4.56 -14.62 17.23
CA ASP A 284 3.41 -14.32 18.10
C ASP A 284 2.31 -13.48 17.41
N GLY A 285 2.45 -13.18 16.12
CA GLY A 285 1.50 -12.40 15.33
C GLY A 285 1.55 -10.89 15.59
N ARG A 286 2.45 -10.40 16.44
CA ARG A 286 2.62 -8.97 16.70
C ARG A 286 3.65 -8.35 15.75
N LYS A 287 3.53 -7.04 15.54
CA LYS A 287 4.58 -6.27 14.84
C LYS A 287 5.90 -6.41 15.59
N MET A 288 6.99 -6.68 14.85
CA MET A 288 8.34 -6.73 15.40
C MET A 288 8.73 -5.37 15.99
N SER A 289 9.23 -5.37 17.23
CA SER A 289 9.64 -4.16 17.93
C SER A 289 10.73 -4.47 18.96
N LYS A 290 11.71 -3.57 19.10
CA LYS A 290 12.72 -3.63 20.16
C LYS A 290 12.10 -3.71 21.55
N ARG A 291 10.95 -3.02 21.74
CA ARG A 291 10.22 -3.03 23.03
C ARG A 291 9.73 -4.42 23.44
N TYR A 292 9.39 -5.28 22.48
CA TYR A 292 8.88 -6.62 22.73
C TYR A 292 9.94 -7.70 22.68
N GLY A 293 11.17 -7.37 22.27
CA GLY A 293 12.26 -8.35 22.12
C GLY A 293 11.97 -9.43 21.06
N ASN A 294 11.06 -9.19 20.15
CA ASN A 294 10.58 -10.14 19.14
C ASN A 294 11.09 -9.85 17.73
N ILE A 295 12.18 -9.08 17.63
CA ILE A 295 12.81 -8.77 16.35
C ILE A 295 13.62 -9.96 15.88
N ILE A 296 13.46 -10.30 14.60
CA ILE A 296 14.30 -11.27 13.90
C ILE A 296 15.29 -10.47 13.06
N ASN A 297 16.58 -10.68 13.34
CA ASN A 297 17.65 -10.02 12.60
C ASN A 297 17.95 -10.81 11.32
N PRO A 298 17.85 -10.22 10.13
CA PRO A 298 18.21 -10.89 8.87
C PRO A 298 19.64 -11.43 8.85
N ASP A 299 20.60 -10.75 9.47
CA ASP A 299 22.00 -11.18 9.48
C ASP A 299 22.19 -12.53 10.22
N ASP A 300 21.45 -12.74 11.31
CA ASP A 300 21.49 -14.00 12.04
C ASP A 300 20.93 -15.14 11.18
N ILE A 301 19.84 -14.88 10.47
CA ILE A 301 19.23 -15.84 9.54
C ILE A 301 20.16 -16.16 8.36
N ILE A 302 20.78 -15.14 7.79
CA ILE A 302 21.73 -15.30 6.68
C ILE A 302 22.93 -16.14 7.12
N ASN A 303 23.47 -15.92 8.32
CA ASN A 303 24.60 -16.67 8.86
C ASN A 303 24.23 -18.14 9.11
N GLU A 304 22.99 -18.44 9.54
CA GLU A 304 22.59 -19.81 9.89
C GLU A 304 22.06 -20.59 8.65
N TYR A 305 21.27 -19.94 7.78
CA TYR A 305 20.55 -20.62 6.69
C TYR A 305 20.98 -20.19 5.28
N GLY A 306 21.71 -19.08 5.15
CA GLY A 306 22.09 -18.48 3.88
C GLY A 306 21.07 -17.47 3.35
N ALA A 307 21.56 -16.49 2.58
CA ALA A 307 20.74 -15.41 2.02
C ALA A 307 19.62 -15.92 1.10
N ASP A 308 19.91 -16.89 0.24
CA ASP A 308 18.92 -17.46 -0.67
C ASP A 308 17.78 -18.16 0.07
N SER A 309 18.06 -18.79 1.22
CA SER A 309 17.01 -19.41 2.04
C SER A 309 16.05 -18.37 2.60
N LEU A 310 16.57 -17.22 3.07
CA LEU A 310 15.77 -16.11 3.56
C LEU A 310 14.91 -15.52 2.41
N ARG A 311 15.51 -15.23 1.25
CA ARG A 311 14.81 -14.71 0.08
C ARG A 311 13.67 -15.60 -0.38
N VAL A 312 13.93 -16.89 -0.55
CA VAL A 312 12.92 -17.89 -0.93
C VAL A 312 11.82 -17.97 0.12
N TYR A 313 12.18 -17.94 1.40
CA TYR A 313 11.21 -18.00 2.48
C TYR A 313 10.29 -16.78 2.50
N GLU A 314 10.81 -15.57 2.43
CA GLU A 314 10.02 -14.33 2.44
C GLU A 314 9.04 -14.24 1.27
N MET A 315 9.45 -14.72 0.08
CA MET A 315 8.56 -14.76 -1.07
C MET A 315 7.57 -15.93 -1.04
N PHE A 316 7.84 -16.98 -0.27
CA PHE A 316 7.00 -18.19 -0.20
C PHE A 316 5.95 -18.16 0.90
N ILE A 317 6.20 -17.47 2.01
CA ILE A 317 5.41 -17.57 3.26
C ILE A 317 3.93 -17.21 3.09
N GLY A 318 3.55 -16.47 2.05
CA GLY A 318 2.16 -16.19 1.71
C GLY A 318 1.99 -15.12 0.63
N PRO A 319 0.76 -14.65 0.39
CA PRO A 319 0.50 -13.58 -0.58
C PRO A 319 1.26 -12.31 -0.22
N PHE A 320 1.97 -11.74 -1.19
CA PHE A 320 2.88 -10.63 -1.00
C PHE A 320 2.23 -9.35 -0.41
N SER A 321 0.93 -9.17 -0.62
CA SER A 321 0.15 -8.03 -0.10
C SER A 321 -0.44 -8.25 1.31
N GLN A 322 -0.27 -9.42 1.92
CA GLN A 322 -0.86 -9.75 3.22
C GLN A 322 0.16 -9.71 4.36
N ASN A 323 -0.31 -9.35 5.56
CA ASN A 323 0.49 -9.50 6.76
C ASN A 323 0.58 -10.97 7.15
N ILE A 324 1.78 -11.45 7.43
CA ILE A 324 2.04 -12.87 7.71
C ILE A 324 2.98 -12.99 8.89
N SER A 325 2.71 -13.96 9.78
CA SER A 325 3.59 -14.25 10.90
C SER A 325 4.81 -15.06 10.45
N TRP A 326 5.97 -14.73 11.00
CA TRP A 326 7.21 -15.49 10.83
C TRP A 326 7.03 -16.94 11.27
N SER A 327 7.72 -17.86 10.57
CA SER A 327 7.78 -19.27 10.92
C SER A 327 9.17 -19.84 10.66
N THR A 328 9.91 -20.13 11.71
CA THR A 328 11.24 -20.76 11.61
C THR A 328 11.17 -22.14 10.94
N ASN A 329 10.07 -22.87 11.11
CA ASN A 329 9.87 -24.15 10.41
C ASN A 329 9.66 -23.96 8.89
N GLY A 330 9.01 -22.87 8.47
CA GLY A 330 8.89 -22.52 7.06
C GLY A 330 10.24 -22.20 6.43
N LEU A 331 11.10 -21.47 7.13
CA LEU A 331 12.47 -21.16 6.71
C LEU A 331 13.30 -22.46 6.49
N LYS A 332 13.24 -23.41 7.43
CA LYS A 332 13.87 -24.74 7.26
C LYS A 332 13.34 -25.49 6.04
N GLY A 333 12.05 -25.27 5.68
CA GLY A 333 11.47 -25.81 4.45
C GLY A 333 12.08 -25.21 3.19
N ALA A 334 12.30 -23.89 3.16
CA ALA A 334 12.97 -23.19 2.06
C ALA A 334 14.42 -23.68 1.90
N ARG A 335 15.16 -23.83 2.98
CA ARG A 335 16.53 -24.39 2.94
C ARG A 335 16.55 -25.79 2.37
N ARG A 336 15.68 -26.70 2.81
CA ARG A 336 15.60 -28.07 2.26
C ARG A 336 15.23 -28.10 0.76
N PHE A 337 14.45 -27.15 0.30
CA PHE A 337 14.17 -26.99 -1.14
C PHE A 337 15.46 -26.65 -1.90
N LEU A 338 16.24 -25.68 -1.43
CA LEU A 338 17.51 -25.29 -2.06
C LEU A 338 18.54 -26.42 -2.00
N ASP A 339 18.61 -27.18 -0.90
CA ASP A 339 19.47 -28.37 -0.81
C ASP A 339 19.12 -29.42 -1.88
N LYS A 340 17.83 -29.62 -2.19
CA LYS A 340 17.41 -30.49 -3.29
C LYS A 340 17.82 -29.93 -4.66
N VAL A 341 17.71 -28.62 -4.86
CA VAL A 341 18.19 -27.96 -6.09
C VAL A 341 19.68 -28.19 -6.27
N TRP A 342 20.48 -27.96 -5.19
CA TRP A 342 21.92 -28.22 -5.21
C TRP A 342 22.26 -29.66 -5.58
N ASN A 343 21.58 -30.62 -4.99
CA ASN A 343 21.84 -32.03 -5.23
C ASN A 343 21.40 -32.50 -6.64
N LEU A 344 20.50 -31.78 -7.31
CA LEU A 344 20.04 -32.14 -8.64
C LEU A 344 21.12 -31.97 -9.71
N GLN A 345 22.12 -31.09 -9.50
CA GLN A 345 23.25 -30.91 -10.43
C GLN A 345 24.01 -32.21 -10.69
N TYR A 346 24.08 -33.12 -9.70
CA TYR A 346 24.78 -34.42 -9.84
C TYR A 346 24.01 -35.45 -10.67
N LYS A 347 22.75 -35.12 -11.06
CA LYS A 347 21.92 -35.94 -11.95
C LYS A 347 21.86 -35.40 -13.37
N VAL A 348 22.61 -34.32 -13.65
CA VAL A 348 22.64 -33.74 -15.01
C VAL A 348 23.38 -34.68 -15.94
N SER A 349 22.74 -35.04 -17.06
CA SER A 349 23.32 -35.88 -18.11
C SER A 349 23.03 -35.34 -19.50
N SER A 350 23.72 -35.92 -20.49
CA SER A 350 23.44 -35.70 -21.93
C SER A 350 22.39 -36.64 -22.52
N ASP A 351 21.88 -37.59 -21.72
CA ASP A 351 20.95 -38.59 -22.17
C ASP A 351 19.61 -37.97 -22.54
N GLU A 352 18.84 -38.70 -23.35
CA GLU A 352 17.49 -38.26 -23.75
C GLU A 352 16.60 -38.12 -22.49
N GLU A 353 15.98 -36.97 -22.38
CA GLU A 353 15.18 -36.64 -21.22
C GLU A 353 13.79 -37.27 -21.29
N ASN A 354 13.29 -37.69 -20.12
CA ASN A 354 11.93 -38.17 -19.96
C ASN A 354 10.90 -37.10 -20.35
N LYS A 355 9.88 -37.47 -21.14
CA LYS A 355 8.81 -36.56 -21.57
C LYS A 355 8.04 -35.93 -20.41
N ASP A 356 7.95 -36.61 -19.28
CA ASP A 356 7.27 -36.08 -18.09
C ASP A 356 8.06 -34.93 -17.46
N ILE A 357 9.41 -34.97 -17.52
CA ILE A 357 10.26 -33.83 -17.08
C ILE A 357 10.02 -32.63 -17.98
N LYS A 358 10.00 -32.82 -19.30
CA LYS A 358 9.69 -31.75 -20.26
C LYS A 358 8.30 -31.15 -20.02
N PHE A 359 7.30 -31.99 -19.76
CA PHE A 359 5.95 -31.54 -19.44
C PHE A 359 5.92 -30.67 -18.19
N ILE A 360 6.43 -31.17 -17.05
CA ILE A 360 6.39 -30.42 -15.79
C ILE A 360 7.26 -29.17 -15.84
N LEU A 361 8.39 -29.16 -16.57
CA LEU A 361 9.23 -27.99 -16.76
C LEU A 361 8.47 -26.89 -17.50
N ASN A 362 7.85 -27.19 -18.65
CA ASN A 362 7.11 -26.20 -19.43
C ASN A 362 5.91 -25.63 -18.65
N LYS A 363 5.22 -26.48 -17.88
CA LYS A 363 4.15 -26.06 -16.96
C LYS A 363 4.69 -25.12 -15.86
N THR A 364 5.88 -25.42 -15.34
CA THR A 364 6.54 -24.61 -14.32
C THR A 364 7.00 -23.26 -14.87
N ILE A 365 7.66 -23.23 -16.04
CA ILE A 365 8.07 -21.97 -16.70
C ILE A 365 6.85 -21.07 -16.92
N LYS A 366 5.77 -21.63 -17.50
CA LYS A 366 4.52 -20.87 -17.71
C LYS A 366 4.00 -20.26 -16.42
N LYS A 367 3.81 -21.13 -15.40
CA LYS A 367 3.23 -20.71 -14.12
C LYS A 367 4.07 -19.66 -13.40
N VAL A 368 5.40 -19.86 -13.35
CA VAL A 368 6.32 -18.91 -12.70
C VAL A 368 6.33 -17.57 -13.42
N THR A 369 6.33 -17.56 -14.76
CA THR A 369 6.26 -16.32 -15.56
C THR A 369 4.99 -15.54 -15.24
N GLU A 370 3.82 -16.19 -15.31
CA GLU A 370 2.53 -15.54 -15.03
C GLU A 370 2.44 -15.05 -13.57
N ASP A 371 2.96 -15.83 -12.63
CA ASP A 371 2.93 -15.49 -11.20
C ASP A 371 3.85 -14.30 -10.84
N ILE A 372 5.02 -14.19 -11.49
CA ILE A 372 5.93 -13.03 -11.29
C ILE A 372 5.23 -11.75 -11.78
N GLU A 373 4.59 -11.78 -12.95
CA GLU A 373 3.87 -10.62 -13.50
C GLU A 373 2.73 -10.17 -12.58
N GLN A 374 2.13 -11.10 -11.82
CA GLN A 374 1.02 -10.84 -10.90
C GLN A 374 1.45 -10.66 -9.44
N PHE A 375 2.75 -10.66 -9.12
CA PHE A 375 3.27 -10.65 -7.75
C PHE A 375 2.78 -11.81 -6.87
N SER A 376 2.45 -12.94 -7.50
CA SER A 376 2.06 -14.19 -6.84
C SER A 376 3.27 -15.08 -6.54
N PHE A 377 4.30 -14.53 -5.89
CA PHE A 377 5.60 -15.18 -5.68
C PHE A 377 5.50 -16.49 -4.90
N ASN A 378 4.58 -16.56 -3.94
CA ASN A 378 4.35 -17.76 -3.13
C ASN A 378 3.88 -18.95 -3.98
N THR A 379 3.04 -18.73 -4.98
CA THR A 379 2.58 -19.78 -5.90
C THR A 379 3.64 -20.14 -6.94
N ALA A 380 4.46 -19.16 -7.36
CA ALA A 380 5.63 -19.43 -8.21
C ALA A 380 6.62 -20.40 -7.53
N ILE A 381 6.99 -20.10 -6.27
CA ILE A 381 7.90 -20.94 -5.49
C ILE A 381 7.27 -22.32 -5.22
N SER A 382 5.97 -22.37 -4.88
CA SER A 382 5.25 -23.64 -4.71
C SER A 382 5.35 -24.51 -5.96
N GLN A 383 5.18 -23.92 -7.15
CA GLN A 383 5.30 -24.65 -8.42
C GLN A 383 6.72 -25.15 -8.67
N MET A 384 7.73 -24.34 -8.34
CA MET A 384 9.14 -24.76 -8.44
C MET A 384 9.47 -25.89 -7.45
N MET A 385 8.90 -25.87 -6.23
CA MET A 385 9.03 -26.98 -5.28
C MET A 385 8.35 -28.26 -5.81
N ILE A 386 7.20 -28.18 -6.47
CA ILE A 386 6.54 -29.32 -7.12
C ILE A 386 7.45 -29.90 -8.21
N PHE A 387 8.04 -29.05 -9.07
CA PHE A 387 8.99 -29.48 -10.09
C PHE A 387 10.16 -30.26 -9.48
N ILE A 388 10.86 -29.68 -8.50
CA ILE A 388 12.01 -30.34 -7.85
C ILE A 388 11.62 -31.66 -7.18
N ASN A 389 10.48 -31.72 -6.49
CA ASN A 389 10.02 -32.94 -5.85
C ASN A 389 9.72 -34.07 -6.87
N GLN A 390 9.18 -33.74 -8.04
CA GLN A 390 8.93 -34.71 -9.08
C GLN A 390 10.24 -35.17 -9.75
N VAL A 391 11.08 -34.20 -10.16
CA VAL A 391 12.31 -34.50 -10.91
C VAL A 391 13.33 -35.23 -10.06
N SER A 392 13.35 -35.01 -8.76
CA SER A 392 14.23 -35.73 -7.83
C SER A 392 14.04 -37.25 -7.82
N ASN A 393 12.89 -37.74 -8.29
CA ASN A 393 12.61 -39.18 -8.38
C ASN A 393 13.16 -39.84 -9.67
N TYR A 394 13.62 -39.04 -10.63
CA TYR A 394 14.24 -39.53 -11.86
C TYR A 394 15.76 -39.67 -11.67
N ASN A 395 16.35 -40.59 -12.46
CA ASN A 395 17.79 -40.84 -12.40
C ASN A 395 18.61 -39.73 -13.02
N ASN A 396 18.07 -39.03 -14.03
CA ASN A 396 18.75 -37.99 -14.77
C ASN A 396 17.79 -36.84 -15.15
N ILE A 397 18.37 -35.67 -15.42
CA ILE A 397 17.74 -34.52 -16.03
C ILE A 397 18.70 -33.96 -17.09
N SER A 398 18.17 -33.50 -18.23
CA SER A 398 19.02 -32.88 -19.25
C SER A 398 19.58 -31.53 -18.76
N ARG A 399 20.80 -31.22 -19.20
CA ARG A 399 21.44 -29.93 -18.90
C ARG A 399 20.56 -28.75 -19.34
N GLU A 400 19.95 -28.84 -20.53
CA GLU A 400 19.06 -27.79 -21.03
C GLU A 400 17.88 -27.54 -20.10
N SER A 401 17.21 -28.59 -19.65
CA SER A 401 16.05 -28.45 -18.76
C SER A 401 16.43 -27.91 -17.38
N PHE A 402 17.57 -28.38 -16.86
CA PHE A 402 18.03 -27.86 -15.56
C PHE A 402 18.46 -26.38 -15.67
N ASN A 403 19.14 -25.98 -16.71
CA ASN A 403 19.47 -24.57 -16.97
C ASN A 403 18.24 -23.68 -17.03
N LYS A 404 17.18 -24.10 -17.77
CA LYS A 404 15.91 -23.36 -17.82
C LYS A 404 15.28 -23.22 -16.42
N PHE A 405 15.36 -24.26 -15.61
CA PHE A 405 14.86 -24.20 -14.23
C PHE A 405 15.69 -23.25 -13.38
N LEU A 406 17.03 -23.28 -13.46
CA LEU A 406 17.91 -22.35 -12.73
C LEU A 406 17.60 -20.89 -13.09
N ILE A 407 17.36 -20.59 -14.37
CA ILE A 407 17.03 -19.24 -14.83
C ILE A 407 15.72 -18.73 -14.18
N ILE A 408 14.67 -19.54 -14.10
CA ILE A 408 13.41 -19.09 -13.47
C ILE A 408 13.48 -19.05 -11.94
N LEU A 409 14.42 -19.75 -11.31
CA LEU A 409 14.68 -19.68 -9.88
C LEU A 409 15.61 -18.52 -9.51
N PHE A 410 16.45 -18.06 -10.44
CA PHE A 410 17.47 -17.03 -10.20
C PHE A 410 16.95 -15.78 -9.51
N PRO A 411 15.80 -15.16 -9.87
CA PRO A 411 15.29 -13.99 -9.17
C PRO A 411 15.03 -14.22 -7.67
N PHE A 412 14.75 -15.45 -7.27
CA PHE A 412 14.47 -15.82 -5.88
C PHE A 412 15.70 -16.27 -5.11
N ALA A 413 16.62 -16.98 -5.77
CA ALA A 413 17.81 -17.57 -5.16
C ALA A 413 19.07 -17.37 -6.03
N PRO A 414 19.56 -16.11 -6.16
CA PRO A 414 20.59 -15.77 -7.13
C PRO A 414 21.92 -16.46 -6.87
N HIS A 415 22.35 -16.65 -5.62
CA HIS A 415 23.69 -17.16 -5.32
C HIS A 415 23.82 -18.65 -5.68
N ILE A 416 22.90 -19.49 -5.22
CA ILE A 416 22.95 -20.91 -5.50
C ILE A 416 22.74 -21.22 -6.99
N THR A 417 21.87 -20.46 -7.67
CA THR A 417 21.60 -20.70 -9.09
C THR A 417 22.76 -20.25 -9.97
N GLU A 418 23.41 -19.13 -9.65
CA GLU A 418 24.63 -18.68 -10.36
C GLU A 418 25.75 -19.70 -10.20
N GLU A 419 26.05 -20.15 -8.98
CA GLU A 419 27.10 -21.12 -8.68
C GLU A 419 26.91 -22.43 -9.45
N ILE A 420 25.68 -22.97 -9.44
CA ILE A 420 25.38 -24.20 -10.19
C ILE A 420 25.47 -23.95 -11.70
N TYR A 421 24.95 -22.82 -12.19
CA TYR A 421 24.92 -22.52 -13.62
C TYR A 421 26.34 -22.35 -14.17
N ASP A 422 27.19 -21.58 -13.49
CA ASP A 422 28.59 -21.38 -13.87
C ASP A 422 29.36 -22.71 -13.85
N SER A 423 29.20 -23.52 -12.82
CA SER A 423 29.86 -24.84 -12.72
C SER A 423 29.50 -25.79 -13.90
N LEU A 424 28.28 -25.68 -14.43
CA LEU A 424 27.79 -26.52 -15.53
C LEU A 424 28.14 -25.99 -16.93
N ASN A 425 28.24 -24.65 -17.07
CA ASN A 425 28.29 -23.99 -18.38
C ASN A 425 29.52 -23.12 -18.58
N SER A 426 30.29 -22.80 -17.52
CA SER A 426 31.44 -21.86 -17.52
C SER A 426 31.07 -20.47 -18.06
N THR A 427 29.86 -20.02 -17.76
CA THR A 427 29.31 -18.70 -18.13
C THR A 427 28.30 -18.26 -17.08
N SER A 428 28.07 -16.94 -16.94
CA SER A 428 27.11 -16.41 -15.97
C SER A 428 25.66 -16.63 -16.42
N ILE A 429 24.77 -16.90 -15.48
CA ILE A 429 23.31 -16.94 -15.71
C ILE A 429 22.76 -15.57 -16.12
N LEU A 430 23.46 -14.48 -15.73
CA LEU A 430 23.10 -13.10 -16.11
C LEU A 430 23.18 -12.84 -17.62
N ASP A 431 23.98 -13.62 -18.34
CA ASP A 431 24.11 -13.53 -19.80
C ASP A 431 23.01 -14.26 -20.55
N THR A 432 22.03 -14.82 -19.81
CA THR A 432 20.93 -15.63 -20.38
C THR A 432 19.65 -14.82 -20.57
N THR A 433 18.71 -15.40 -21.32
CA THR A 433 17.39 -14.83 -21.48
C THR A 433 16.34 -15.70 -20.80
N TRP A 434 15.23 -15.07 -20.37
CA TRP A 434 14.10 -15.78 -19.75
C TRP A 434 13.56 -16.88 -20.66
N PRO A 435 13.41 -18.12 -20.18
CA PRO A 435 13.04 -19.25 -21.01
C PRO A 435 11.58 -19.16 -21.44
N LYS A 436 11.32 -19.50 -22.71
CA LYS A 436 9.96 -19.64 -23.23
C LYS A 436 9.47 -21.08 -22.99
N TYR A 437 8.20 -21.21 -22.64
CA TYR A 437 7.55 -22.51 -22.56
C TYR A 437 6.98 -22.95 -23.92
N ASP A 438 7.01 -24.24 -24.23
CA ASP A 438 6.36 -24.83 -25.40
C ASP A 438 4.94 -25.26 -25.05
N LYS A 439 3.97 -24.65 -25.74
CA LYS A 439 2.54 -24.93 -25.54
C LYS A 439 2.17 -26.40 -25.81
N ASN A 440 2.90 -27.09 -26.67
CA ASN A 440 2.63 -28.51 -26.99
C ASN A 440 2.93 -29.44 -25.80
N PHE A 441 3.81 -29.02 -24.88
CA PHE A 441 4.16 -29.77 -23.67
C PHE A 441 3.30 -29.46 -22.46
N ILE A 442 2.39 -28.49 -22.51
CA ILE A 442 1.54 -28.12 -21.36
C ILE A 442 0.09 -28.57 -21.48
N ILE A 443 -0.24 -29.32 -22.51
CA ILE A 443 -1.58 -29.89 -22.67
C ILE A 443 -1.68 -31.12 -21.76
N ASP A 444 -2.45 -30.99 -20.68
CA ASP A 444 -2.73 -32.10 -19.79
C ASP A 444 -3.43 -33.21 -20.60
N LYS A 445 -2.82 -34.39 -20.66
CA LYS A 445 -3.43 -35.55 -21.36
C LYS A 445 -4.76 -35.95 -20.73
N ASN A 446 -4.86 -35.82 -19.42
CA ASN A 446 -6.06 -36.11 -18.65
C ASN A 446 -6.50 -34.89 -17.83
N ILE A 447 -7.79 -34.67 -17.77
CA ILE A 447 -8.42 -33.56 -17.05
C ILE A 447 -9.41 -34.04 -16.00
N LYS A 448 -9.61 -33.28 -14.94
CA LYS A 448 -10.74 -33.50 -14.02
C LYS A 448 -12.02 -32.97 -14.65
N PHE A 449 -12.93 -33.87 -14.94
CA PHE A 449 -14.19 -33.60 -15.60
C PHE A 449 -15.35 -33.80 -14.64
N VAL A 450 -16.21 -32.78 -14.49
CA VAL A 450 -17.27 -32.78 -13.47
C VAL A 450 -18.57 -33.32 -14.09
N VAL A 451 -19.22 -34.24 -13.39
CA VAL A 451 -20.49 -34.84 -13.82
C VAL A 451 -21.61 -34.36 -12.91
N TYR A 452 -22.59 -33.72 -13.51
CA TYR A 452 -23.81 -33.25 -12.86
C TYR A 452 -25.03 -34.06 -13.27
N VAL A 453 -25.99 -34.13 -12.36
CA VAL A 453 -27.36 -34.65 -12.61
C VAL A 453 -28.35 -33.67 -12.03
N ASN A 454 -29.25 -33.10 -12.86
CA ASN A 454 -30.20 -32.07 -12.51
C ASN A 454 -29.51 -30.89 -11.75
N GLY A 455 -28.36 -30.44 -12.25
CA GLY A 455 -27.58 -29.33 -11.68
C GLY A 455 -26.82 -29.65 -10.38
N LYS A 456 -26.91 -30.88 -9.84
CA LYS A 456 -26.16 -31.29 -8.65
C LYS A 456 -24.94 -32.10 -9.06
N MET A 457 -23.77 -31.73 -8.58
CA MET A 457 -22.51 -32.47 -8.79
C MET A 457 -22.63 -33.89 -8.21
N ARG A 458 -22.27 -34.90 -8.98
CA ARG A 458 -22.37 -36.33 -8.60
C ARG A 458 -21.02 -37.04 -8.57
N ASP A 459 -20.14 -36.67 -9.49
CA ASP A 459 -18.80 -37.25 -9.53
C ASP A 459 -17.82 -36.28 -10.22
N VAL A 460 -16.53 -36.50 -9.97
CA VAL A 460 -15.42 -35.86 -10.69
C VAL A 460 -14.54 -37.00 -11.21
N ILE A 461 -14.52 -37.19 -12.52
CA ILE A 461 -13.79 -38.26 -13.18
C ILE A 461 -12.54 -37.72 -13.87
N LEU A 462 -11.53 -38.58 -14.04
CA LEU A 462 -10.35 -38.26 -14.84
C LEU A 462 -10.58 -38.83 -16.25
N ILE A 463 -10.61 -37.93 -17.25
CA ILE A 463 -10.80 -38.31 -18.67
C ILE A 463 -9.69 -37.71 -19.53
N GLN A 464 -9.46 -38.26 -20.72
CA GLN A 464 -8.57 -37.66 -21.69
C GLN A 464 -9.05 -36.24 -22.07
N ASN A 465 -8.09 -35.36 -22.31
CA ASN A 465 -8.37 -34.01 -22.76
C ASN A 465 -8.91 -34.04 -24.20
N ASN A 466 -9.78 -33.08 -24.50
CA ASN A 466 -10.39 -32.90 -25.83
C ASN A 466 -11.35 -34.01 -26.31
N LEU A 467 -11.86 -34.87 -25.42
CA LEU A 467 -12.93 -35.76 -25.75
C LEU A 467 -14.21 -35.02 -26.18
N GLU A 468 -14.89 -35.55 -27.19
CA GLU A 468 -16.21 -35.07 -27.59
C GLU A 468 -17.30 -35.65 -26.67
N GLN A 469 -18.52 -35.12 -26.79
CA GLN A 469 -19.64 -35.54 -25.92
C GLN A 469 -19.86 -37.06 -25.94
N ASP A 470 -19.83 -37.67 -27.11
CA ASP A 470 -20.10 -39.09 -27.27
C ASP A 470 -19.00 -39.96 -26.61
N ASP A 471 -17.74 -39.54 -26.70
CA ASP A 471 -16.63 -40.23 -26.03
C ASP A 471 -16.79 -40.17 -24.51
N VAL A 472 -17.16 -38.99 -23.97
CA VAL A 472 -17.44 -38.84 -22.54
C VAL A 472 -18.64 -39.69 -22.11
N LEU A 473 -19.68 -39.75 -22.90
CA LEU A 473 -20.83 -40.62 -22.63
C LEU A 473 -20.42 -42.10 -22.59
N ASN A 474 -19.51 -42.53 -23.47
CA ASN A 474 -18.99 -43.89 -23.45
C ASN A 474 -18.19 -44.18 -22.16
N VAL A 475 -17.32 -43.27 -21.74
CA VAL A 475 -16.60 -43.39 -20.44
C VAL A 475 -17.57 -43.48 -19.27
N LEU A 476 -18.69 -42.76 -19.32
CA LEU A 476 -19.66 -42.72 -18.22
C LEU A 476 -20.58 -43.97 -18.19
N LYS A 477 -20.66 -44.77 -19.27
CA LYS A 477 -21.42 -46.02 -19.26
C LYS A 477 -20.88 -46.99 -18.21
N ASP A 478 -19.58 -47.00 -17.99
CA ASP A 478 -18.93 -47.93 -17.04
C ASP A 478 -18.79 -47.32 -15.64
N ASN A 479 -19.19 -46.05 -15.46
CA ASN A 479 -19.12 -45.40 -14.14
C ASN A 479 -20.30 -45.74 -13.24
N ILE A 480 -20.10 -46.71 -12.34
CA ILE A 480 -21.13 -47.26 -11.44
C ILE A 480 -21.83 -46.16 -10.60
N LYS A 481 -21.08 -45.13 -10.19
CA LYS A 481 -21.66 -44.02 -9.40
C LYS A 481 -22.67 -43.21 -10.20
N ILE A 482 -22.33 -42.91 -11.45
CA ILE A 482 -23.19 -42.10 -12.31
C ILE A 482 -24.36 -42.90 -12.82
N GLN A 483 -24.15 -44.18 -13.14
CA GLN A 483 -25.21 -45.08 -13.61
C GLN A 483 -26.36 -45.19 -12.61
N LYS A 484 -26.11 -45.14 -11.29
CA LYS A 484 -27.17 -45.11 -10.26
C LYS A 484 -28.12 -43.91 -10.41
N TYR A 485 -27.71 -42.84 -11.06
CA TYR A 485 -28.54 -41.64 -11.21
C TYR A 485 -29.21 -41.54 -12.57
N ILE A 486 -28.65 -42.16 -13.63
CA ILE A 486 -29.12 -42.03 -15.00
C ILE A 486 -29.81 -43.27 -15.53
N ASN A 487 -29.47 -44.47 -15.01
CA ASN A 487 -30.01 -45.73 -15.52
C ASN A 487 -31.52 -45.83 -15.34
N GLY A 488 -32.24 -46.19 -16.41
CA GLY A 488 -33.69 -46.34 -16.41
C GLY A 488 -34.49 -45.01 -16.44
N LYS A 489 -33.84 -43.87 -16.63
CA LYS A 489 -34.49 -42.57 -16.73
C LYS A 489 -34.40 -41.99 -18.14
N GLU A 490 -35.47 -41.35 -18.61
CA GLU A 490 -35.48 -40.64 -19.89
C GLU A 490 -34.75 -39.31 -19.74
N ILE A 491 -33.62 -39.13 -20.48
CA ILE A 491 -32.83 -37.93 -20.47
C ILE A 491 -33.48 -36.91 -21.40
N LYS A 492 -33.98 -35.81 -20.84
CA LYS A 492 -34.58 -34.71 -21.63
C LYS A 492 -33.54 -33.82 -22.30
N LYS A 493 -32.42 -33.60 -21.63
CA LYS A 493 -31.36 -32.72 -22.16
C LYS A 493 -29.99 -33.09 -21.59
N ILE A 494 -28.96 -33.03 -22.43
CA ILE A 494 -27.57 -33.12 -22.02
C ILE A 494 -26.91 -31.73 -22.24
N ILE A 495 -26.32 -31.17 -21.21
CA ILE A 495 -25.53 -29.94 -21.30
C ILE A 495 -24.08 -30.38 -21.20
N PHE A 496 -23.34 -30.24 -22.29
CA PHE A 496 -21.92 -30.60 -22.37
C PHE A 496 -21.07 -29.33 -22.56
N VAL A 497 -20.05 -29.18 -21.73
CA VAL A 497 -19.01 -28.16 -21.87
C VAL A 497 -17.68 -28.89 -21.99
N LYS A 498 -17.10 -28.86 -23.18
CA LYS A 498 -15.87 -29.57 -23.52
C LYS A 498 -14.77 -29.25 -22.50
N ASN A 499 -14.06 -30.25 -22.05
CA ASN A 499 -12.98 -30.18 -21.06
C ASN A 499 -13.38 -29.67 -19.66
N LYS A 500 -14.66 -29.54 -19.36
CA LYS A 500 -15.13 -28.96 -18.09
C LYS A 500 -16.17 -29.83 -17.40
N MET A 501 -17.31 -30.10 -18.06
CA MET A 501 -18.39 -30.75 -17.37
C MET A 501 -19.46 -31.34 -18.34
N ILE A 502 -20.24 -32.28 -17.83
CA ILE A 502 -21.50 -32.72 -18.40
C ILE A 502 -22.61 -32.69 -17.34
N ASN A 503 -23.83 -32.31 -17.76
CA ASN A 503 -24.99 -32.30 -16.88
C ASN A 503 -26.18 -33.01 -17.59
N PHE A 504 -26.67 -34.06 -16.96
CA PHE A 504 -27.88 -34.79 -17.38
C PHE A 504 -29.11 -34.14 -16.74
N VAL A 505 -30.10 -33.76 -17.54
CA VAL A 505 -31.36 -33.17 -17.11
C VAL A 505 -32.52 -34.12 -17.46
N PHE A 506 -33.29 -34.47 -16.45
CA PHE A 506 -34.44 -35.38 -16.54
C PHE A 506 -35.74 -34.62 -16.37
#